data_ff7afc00fd5d9e983b6e63093fc087db
#
_entry.id   ff7afc00fd5d9e983b6e63093fc087db
#
_cell.length_a   1.000
_cell.length_b   1.000
_cell.length_c   1.000
_cell.angle_alpha   90.00
_cell.angle_beta   90.00
_cell.angle_gamma   90.00
#
_symmetry.space_group_name_H-M   'P 1'
#
loop_
_entity.id
_entity.type
_entity.pdbx_description
1 polymer ?
#
loop_
_entity_poly.entity_id
_entity_poly.type
_entity_poly.pdbx_seq_one_letter_code
_entity_poly.pdbx_strand_id
1 'polypeptide(L)'
;RDTDRSRGLGDVYKRQDKFSTASIVTRLTTDVTNVQNAYMMIIRVAVRAPIMLICALVLAFNVNSSMALIFLCIVPILAVGLFFIMSKAHPIFERVFKTYDKLNNVVQENLYGIRVVKSFVREDHENEKFGKISKSIFKDFSKAERLLAWNMPLMQFCVYTCMLLISWFGARLIVLSGNDPVVGMTTGQLMSLITYAMQILMSLMMLSMIFVMIIISRASMERITEILDEESDITNGENPVKEVKDGSIIFDNVSFAYKKDADKMCLSDISVSIKSGETVGIIGGTGSGKTSLVNLIPRLYDVTKGKLTVGGLDVKDYDIEALRDSVAVVLQKNVLFSGTIKENLRWGNENATDEEIVNVCKLAQADSFVSTFPKGYDTYIEQGGTNVSGGQKQRLCIARALLKKPKILILDDSTSAVDTKTDALIRKAFAEEIPDTTKIIIAQRISSIENADKIIVMDDGGINAVGTHEELLKTNEIYREVYTCLLYTSPSPRDRSVS
;
A
#
# COMPACT_ATOMS: atom_id res chain seq x y z
N ARG A 1 -8.53 19.70 -11.55
CA ARG A 1 -8.20 19.18 -10.18
C ARG A 1 -9.05 17.97 -9.78
N ASP A 2 -10.24 17.74 -10.35
CA ASP A 2 -11.11 16.60 -10.03
C ASP A 2 -10.84 15.37 -10.90
N THR A 3 -10.26 15.54 -12.08
CA THR A 3 -9.88 14.44 -12.99
C THR A 3 -8.73 13.57 -12.47
N ASP A 4 -7.93 14.05 -11.51
CA ASP A 4 -6.84 13.27 -10.93
C ASP A 4 -7.27 12.32 -9.80
N ARG A 5 -8.46 12.53 -9.21
CA ARG A 5 -8.96 11.66 -8.13
C ARG A 5 -9.45 10.30 -8.62
N SER A 6 -10.07 10.27 -9.81
CA SER A 6 -10.59 9.01 -10.38
C SER A 6 -9.51 8.11 -10.99
N ARG A 7 -8.44 8.71 -11.50
CA ARG A 7 -7.27 7.97 -11.98
C ARG A 7 -6.63 7.11 -10.88
N GLY A 8 -6.74 7.53 -9.61
CA GLY A 8 -6.16 6.82 -8.46
C GLY A 8 -6.80 5.48 -8.09
N LEU A 9 -8.08 5.23 -8.38
CA LEU A 9 -8.78 4.03 -7.91
C LEU A 9 -8.47 2.76 -8.72
N GLY A 10 -8.27 2.88 -10.04
CA GLY A 10 -7.82 1.75 -10.87
C GLY A 10 -6.38 1.32 -10.58
N ASP A 11 -5.54 2.29 -10.26
CA ASP A 11 -4.16 2.09 -9.88
C ASP A 11 -3.97 1.39 -8.54
N VAL A 12 -4.92 1.57 -7.60
CA VAL A 12 -4.81 1.04 -6.24
C VAL A 12 -4.73 -0.49 -6.23
N TYR A 13 -5.53 -1.18 -7.04
CA TYR A 13 -5.49 -2.64 -7.13
C TYR A 13 -4.15 -3.14 -7.66
N LYS A 14 -3.66 -2.57 -8.76
CA LYS A 14 -2.38 -2.98 -9.36
C LYS A 14 -1.18 -2.55 -8.54
N ARG A 15 -1.23 -1.38 -7.92
CA ARG A 15 -0.21 -0.90 -6.99
C ARG A 15 -0.15 -1.74 -5.71
N GLN A 16 -1.28 -2.26 -5.21
CA GLN A 16 -1.31 -3.20 -4.09
C GLN A 16 -0.68 -4.54 -4.44
N ASP A 17 -0.78 -4.99 -5.68
CA ASP A 17 -0.13 -6.21 -6.14
C ASP A 17 1.40 -6.03 -6.28
N LYS A 18 1.86 -4.82 -6.63
CA LYS A 18 3.29 -4.47 -6.74
C LYS A 18 3.90 -4.03 -5.40
N PHE A 19 3.17 -3.25 -4.61
CA PHE A 19 3.60 -2.73 -3.32
C PHE A 19 2.64 -3.15 -2.22
N SER A 20 3.17 -3.73 -1.12
CA SER A 20 2.33 -4.00 0.04
C SER A 20 1.81 -2.70 0.66
N THR A 21 0.60 -2.71 1.21
CA THR A 21 -0.02 -1.54 1.89
C THR A 21 0.90 -0.99 2.99
N ALA A 22 1.56 -1.87 3.76
CA ALA A 22 2.52 -1.48 4.79
C ALA A 22 3.72 -0.71 4.20
N SER A 23 4.22 -1.14 3.03
CA SER A 23 5.31 -0.44 2.32
C SER A 23 4.89 0.96 1.88
N ILE A 24 3.68 1.11 1.33
CA ILE A 24 3.15 2.42 0.92
C ILE A 24 3.03 3.36 2.12
N VAL A 25 2.47 2.88 3.24
CA VAL A 25 2.35 3.68 4.48
C VAL A 25 3.72 4.12 4.99
N THR A 26 4.71 3.22 5.01
CA THR A 26 6.08 3.55 5.45
C THR A 26 6.71 4.62 4.56
N ARG A 27 6.52 4.55 3.24
CA ARG A 27 7.01 5.54 2.29
C ARG A 27 6.35 6.91 2.48
N LEU A 28 5.04 6.93 2.75
CA LEU A 28 4.29 8.17 3.00
C LEU A 28 4.57 8.82 4.37
N THR A 29 5.12 8.08 5.31
CA THR A 29 5.39 8.55 6.67
C THR A 29 6.89 8.69 6.93
N THR A 30 7.57 7.58 7.11
CA THR A 30 8.98 7.54 7.51
C THR A 30 9.91 8.09 6.43
N ASP A 31 9.72 7.69 5.16
CA ASP A 31 10.58 8.15 4.07
C ASP A 31 10.39 9.64 3.78
N VAL A 32 9.15 10.13 3.82
CA VAL A 32 8.87 11.58 3.70
C VAL A 32 9.55 12.36 4.83
N THR A 33 9.49 11.86 6.07
CA THR A 33 10.16 12.50 7.22
C THR A 33 11.67 12.53 7.04
N ASN A 34 12.28 11.46 6.53
CA ASN A 34 13.72 11.41 6.24
C ASN A 34 14.12 12.45 5.19
N VAL A 35 13.36 12.56 4.10
CA VAL A 35 13.59 13.57 3.04
C VAL A 35 13.41 14.98 3.59
N GLN A 36 12.38 15.23 4.40
CA GLN A 36 12.14 16.52 5.04
C GLN A 36 13.29 16.92 5.95
N ASN A 37 13.79 16.01 6.79
CA ASN A 37 14.92 16.26 7.67
C ASN A 37 16.20 16.56 6.89
N ALA A 38 16.45 15.79 5.81
CA ALA A 38 17.60 16.06 4.94
C ALA A 38 17.50 17.42 4.26
N TYR A 39 16.32 17.79 3.75
CA TYR A 39 16.07 19.10 3.15
C TYR A 39 16.34 20.25 4.12
N MET A 40 15.85 20.14 5.36
CA MET A 40 16.15 21.12 6.41
C MET A 40 17.66 21.22 6.69
N MET A 41 18.35 20.07 6.77
CA MET A 41 19.79 20.03 6.99
C MET A 41 20.57 20.63 5.81
N ILE A 42 20.15 20.32 4.58
CA ILE A 42 20.79 20.89 3.37
C ILE A 42 20.69 22.41 3.38
N ILE A 43 19.51 22.97 3.61
CA ILE A 43 19.32 24.44 3.62
C ILE A 43 20.11 25.10 4.76
N ARG A 44 20.07 24.53 5.97
CA ARG A 44 20.66 25.18 7.15
C ARG A 44 22.17 24.99 7.25
N VAL A 45 22.68 23.86 6.85
CA VAL A 45 24.06 23.43 7.17
C VAL A 45 24.90 23.20 5.92
N ALA A 46 24.37 22.59 4.84
CA ALA A 46 25.15 22.27 3.64
C ALA A 46 25.60 23.49 2.88
N VAL A 47 24.88 24.59 2.95
CA VAL A 47 25.32 25.91 2.38
C VAL A 47 26.24 26.61 3.33
N ARG A 48 25.93 26.62 4.63
CA ARG A 48 26.68 27.34 5.64
C ARG A 48 28.07 26.74 5.90
N ALA A 49 28.19 25.43 6.03
CA ALA A 49 29.45 24.78 6.43
C ALA A 49 30.59 24.98 5.41
N PRO A 50 30.38 24.80 4.07
CA PRO A 50 31.45 25.12 3.09
C PRO A 50 31.84 26.59 3.07
N ILE A 51 30.85 27.49 3.16
CA ILE A 51 31.11 28.93 3.18
C ILE A 51 31.96 29.31 4.41
N MET A 52 31.57 28.81 5.60
CA MET A 52 32.32 29.04 6.83
C MET A 52 33.75 28.48 6.76
N LEU A 53 33.90 27.28 6.17
CA LEU A 53 35.21 26.66 5.94
C LEU A 53 36.10 27.52 5.04
N ILE A 54 35.57 27.95 3.89
CA ILE A 54 36.30 28.77 2.93
C ILE A 54 36.66 30.14 3.53
N CYS A 55 35.68 30.81 4.16
CA CYS A 55 35.89 32.10 4.79
C CYS A 55 36.96 32.02 5.90
N ALA A 56 36.88 31.00 6.76
CA ALA A 56 37.88 30.82 7.83
C ALA A 56 39.27 30.53 7.29
N LEU A 57 39.42 29.75 6.22
CA LEU A 57 40.69 29.52 5.54
C LEU A 57 41.23 30.81 4.91
N VAL A 58 40.43 31.56 4.16
CA VAL A 58 40.83 32.82 3.53
C VAL A 58 41.26 33.82 4.59
N LEU A 59 40.51 33.99 5.67
CA LEU A 59 40.85 34.87 6.77
C LEU A 59 42.15 34.43 7.49
N ALA A 60 42.35 33.13 7.68
CA ALA A 60 43.58 32.59 8.24
C ALA A 60 44.81 32.91 7.35
N PHE A 61 44.69 32.76 6.04
CA PHE A 61 45.75 33.14 5.09
C PHE A 61 46.05 34.64 5.08
N ASN A 62 45.02 35.48 5.23
CA ASN A 62 45.19 36.93 5.31
C ASN A 62 45.87 37.37 6.60
N VAL A 63 45.70 36.65 7.70
CA VAL A 63 46.37 36.95 8.99
C VAL A 63 47.84 36.57 8.93
N ASN A 64 48.15 35.34 8.53
CA ASN A 64 49.53 34.89 8.37
C ASN A 64 49.60 33.65 7.47
N SER A 65 50.13 33.80 6.26
CA SER A 65 50.22 32.75 5.26
C SER A 65 51.03 31.53 5.71
N SER A 66 52.14 31.76 6.46
CA SER A 66 52.98 30.67 6.96
C SER A 66 52.25 29.79 8.01
N MET A 67 51.48 30.44 8.89
CA MET A 67 50.67 29.72 9.87
C MET A 67 49.46 29.02 9.22
N ALA A 68 48.89 29.61 8.18
CA ALA A 68 47.77 29.03 7.45
C ALA A 68 48.12 27.70 6.74
N LEU A 69 49.38 27.45 6.40
CA LEU A 69 49.83 26.15 5.88
C LEU A 69 49.60 24.98 6.85
N ILE A 70 49.54 25.23 8.15
CA ILE A 70 49.18 24.20 9.15
C ILE A 70 47.78 23.66 8.87
N PHE A 71 46.84 24.56 8.54
CA PHE A 71 45.47 24.13 8.17
C PHE A 71 45.45 23.31 6.88
N LEU A 72 46.28 23.72 5.88
CA LEU A 72 46.38 23.01 4.61
C LEU A 72 46.88 21.56 4.77
N CYS A 73 47.65 21.27 5.82
CA CYS A 73 48.11 19.93 6.16
C CYS A 73 47.08 19.14 6.98
N ILE A 74 46.47 19.78 7.98
CA ILE A 74 45.58 19.08 8.93
C ILE A 74 44.18 18.80 8.34
N VAL A 75 43.63 19.75 7.56
CA VAL A 75 42.30 19.61 6.95
C VAL A 75 42.20 18.37 6.03
N PRO A 76 43.15 18.11 5.10
CA PRO A 76 43.12 16.88 4.31
C PRO A 76 43.24 15.59 5.15
N ILE A 77 44.09 15.60 6.20
CA ILE A 77 44.26 14.45 7.10
C ILE A 77 42.91 14.11 7.76
N LEU A 78 42.22 15.12 8.31
CA LEU A 78 40.92 14.95 8.92
C LEU A 78 39.89 14.52 7.89
N ALA A 79 39.85 15.15 6.71
CA ALA A 79 38.92 14.82 5.64
C ALA A 79 39.08 13.37 5.17
N VAL A 80 40.30 12.89 4.95
CA VAL A 80 40.59 11.51 4.57
C VAL A 80 40.20 10.54 5.69
N GLY A 81 40.52 10.88 6.96
CA GLY A 81 40.14 10.07 8.11
C GLY A 81 38.60 9.92 8.24
N LEU A 82 37.85 11.01 8.12
CA LEU A 82 36.39 11.02 8.15
C LEU A 82 35.82 10.24 6.98
N PHE A 83 36.33 10.42 5.78
CA PHE A 83 35.89 9.66 4.59
C PHE A 83 36.12 8.15 4.76
N PHE A 84 37.27 7.74 5.32
CA PHE A 84 37.56 6.32 5.57
C PHE A 84 36.60 5.71 6.59
N ILE A 85 36.37 6.40 7.73
CA ILE A 85 35.42 5.97 8.76
C ILE A 85 34.03 5.79 8.12
N MET A 86 33.57 6.78 7.36
CA MET A 86 32.26 6.78 6.72
C MET A 86 32.10 5.68 5.68
N SER A 87 33.10 5.52 4.82
CA SER A 87 33.12 4.48 3.77
C SER A 87 33.04 3.06 4.35
N LYS A 88 33.59 2.86 5.56
CA LYS A 88 33.50 1.55 6.26
C LYS A 88 32.21 1.38 7.07
N ALA A 89 31.64 2.45 7.60
CA ALA A 89 30.42 2.41 8.39
C ALA A 89 29.17 2.23 7.50
N HIS A 90 29.13 2.87 6.34
CA HIS A 90 28.00 2.87 5.41
C HIS A 90 27.46 1.45 5.08
N PRO A 91 28.24 0.47 4.61
CA PRO A 91 27.73 -0.86 4.25
C PRO A 91 27.24 -1.64 5.46
N ILE A 92 27.69 -1.29 6.68
CA ILE A 92 27.20 -1.91 7.91
C ILE A 92 25.81 -1.37 8.24
N PHE A 93 25.59 -0.06 8.15
CA PHE A 93 24.28 0.55 8.34
C PHE A 93 23.25 0.04 7.32
N GLU A 94 23.62 -0.11 6.07
CA GLU A 94 22.75 -0.69 5.04
C GLU A 94 22.27 -2.09 5.41
N ARG A 95 23.15 -2.93 5.96
CA ARG A 95 22.79 -4.24 6.50
C ARG A 95 21.86 -4.16 7.70
N VAL A 96 22.15 -3.23 8.62
CA VAL A 96 21.31 -2.99 9.80
C VAL A 96 19.88 -2.63 9.37
N PHE A 97 19.70 -1.71 8.43
CA PHE A 97 18.38 -1.33 7.95
C PHE A 97 17.62 -2.50 7.29
N LYS A 98 18.29 -3.29 6.44
CA LYS A 98 17.70 -4.50 5.86
C LYS A 98 17.29 -5.54 6.94
N THR A 99 18.01 -5.59 8.06
CA THR A 99 17.69 -6.49 9.17
C THR A 99 16.56 -5.92 10.03
N TYR A 100 16.43 -4.59 10.13
CA TYR A 100 15.28 -3.92 10.75
C TYR A 100 13.98 -4.22 10.01
N ASP A 101 13.99 -4.22 8.67
CA ASP A 101 12.82 -4.60 7.87
C ASP A 101 12.38 -6.05 8.19
N LYS A 102 13.33 -6.97 8.34
CA LYS A 102 13.03 -8.35 8.76
C LYS A 102 12.44 -8.40 10.18
N LEU A 103 12.94 -7.59 11.11
CA LEU A 103 12.42 -7.50 12.46
C LEU A 103 10.96 -7.00 12.45
N ASN A 104 10.69 -5.93 11.71
CA ASN A 104 9.35 -5.37 11.58
C ASN A 104 8.37 -6.39 10.99
N ASN A 105 8.78 -7.15 9.98
CA ASN A 105 7.95 -8.21 9.40
C ASN A 105 7.63 -9.29 10.44
N VAL A 106 8.60 -9.74 11.26
CA VAL A 106 8.36 -10.72 12.32
C VAL A 106 7.42 -10.17 13.39
N VAL A 107 7.57 -8.89 13.77
CA VAL A 107 6.65 -8.24 14.72
C VAL A 107 5.24 -8.18 14.17
N GLN A 108 5.07 -7.78 12.90
CA GLN A 108 3.75 -7.75 12.25
C GLN A 108 3.13 -9.15 12.15
N GLU A 109 3.91 -10.15 11.73
CA GLU A 109 3.47 -11.55 11.66
C GLU A 109 2.97 -12.03 13.03
N ASN A 110 3.72 -11.75 14.09
CA ASN A 110 3.34 -12.11 15.47
C ASN A 110 2.09 -11.36 15.95
N LEU A 111 1.93 -10.08 15.63
CA LEU A 111 0.72 -9.31 15.99
C LEU A 111 -0.53 -9.87 15.30
N TYR A 112 -0.45 -10.19 14.01
CA TYR A 112 -1.56 -10.80 13.30
C TYR A 112 -1.82 -12.24 13.73
N GLY A 113 -0.75 -13.02 13.97
CA GLY A 113 -0.79 -14.43 14.34
C GLY A 113 -0.83 -14.71 15.84
N ILE A 114 -0.97 -13.72 16.72
CA ILE A 114 -0.81 -13.88 18.17
C ILE A 114 -1.74 -14.96 18.76
N ARG A 115 -2.96 -15.07 18.24
CA ARG A 115 -3.91 -16.11 18.67
C ARG A 115 -3.43 -17.51 18.29
N VAL A 116 -2.78 -17.66 17.14
CA VAL A 116 -2.19 -18.92 16.68
C VAL A 116 -0.99 -19.28 17.56
N VAL A 117 -0.07 -18.34 17.77
CA VAL A 117 1.10 -18.53 18.64
C VAL A 117 0.67 -19.00 20.03
N LYS A 118 -0.36 -18.35 20.60
CA LYS A 118 -0.92 -18.69 21.91
C LYS A 118 -1.62 -20.05 21.92
N SER A 119 -2.45 -20.35 20.92
CA SER A 119 -3.20 -21.60 20.86
C SER A 119 -2.31 -22.85 20.66
N PHE A 120 -1.15 -22.67 19.99
CA PHE A 120 -0.18 -23.74 19.77
C PHE A 120 0.99 -23.73 20.77
N VAL A 121 0.97 -22.82 21.77
CA VAL A 121 2.01 -22.67 22.81
C VAL A 121 3.41 -22.57 22.18
N ARG A 122 3.57 -21.63 21.20
CA ARG A 122 4.82 -21.44 20.44
C ARG A 122 5.53 -20.14 20.77
N GLU A 123 5.27 -19.53 21.92
CA GLU A 123 5.91 -18.30 22.35
C GLU A 123 7.43 -18.39 22.40
N ASP A 124 7.97 -19.49 22.91
CA ASP A 124 9.43 -19.69 23.01
C ASP A 124 10.09 -19.73 21.64
N HIS A 125 9.45 -20.37 20.66
CA HIS A 125 9.94 -20.39 19.28
C HIS A 125 9.98 -19.00 18.65
N GLU A 126 8.92 -18.22 18.81
CA GLU A 126 8.86 -16.85 18.28
C GLU A 126 9.82 -15.91 19.02
N ASN A 127 9.98 -16.07 20.33
CA ASN A 127 10.97 -15.33 21.11
C ASN A 127 12.41 -15.67 20.68
N GLU A 128 12.70 -16.91 20.36
CA GLU A 128 14.01 -17.31 19.83
C GLU A 128 14.26 -16.71 18.43
N LYS A 129 13.27 -16.76 17.53
CA LYS A 129 13.31 -16.15 16.20
C LYS A 129 13.58 -14.64 16.29
N PHE A 130 12.80 -13.94 17.12
CA PHE A 130 12.99 -12.50 17.38
C PHE A 130 14.37 -12.22 17.98
N GLY A 131 14.80 -13.03 18.98
CA GLY A 131 16.09 -12.89 19.66
C GLY A 131 17.29 -13.05 18.71
N LYS A 132 17.23 -13.96 17.74
CA LYS A 132 18.28 -14.13 16.71
C LYS A 132 18.42 -12.89 15.84
N ILE A 133 17.31 -12.32 15.39
CA ILE A 133 17.30 -11.10 14.56
C ILE A 133 17.80 -9.91 15.37
N SER A 134 17.30 -9.72 16.59
CA SER A 134 17.72 -8.66 17.50
C SER A 134 19.22 -8.72 17.82
N LYS A 135 19.76 -9.91 18.09
CA LYS A 135 21.20 -10.10 18.29
C LYS A 135 22.02 -9.76 17.05
N SER A 136 21.52 -10.05 15.86
CA SER A 136 22.18 -9.68 14.60
C SER A 136 22.23 -8.17 14.43
N ILE A 137 21.13 -7.47 14.68
CA ILE A 137 21.07 -6.00 14.68
C ILE A 137 22.05 -5.42 15.69
N PHE A 138 22.03 -5.91 16.93
CA PHE A 138 22.93 -5.45 17.98
C PHE A 138 24.40 -5.61 17.59
N LYS A 139 24.78 -6.75 17.01
CA LYS A 139 26.15 -7.03 16.57
C LYS A 139 26.62 -6.08 15.47
N ASP A 140 25.78 -5.87 14.45
CA ASP A 140 26.15 -5.00 13.33
C ASP A 140 26.07 -3.52 13.73
N PHE A 141 25.05 -3.12 14.50
CA PHE A 141 24.94 -1.76 15.02
C PHE A 141 26.12 -1.41 15.93
N SER A 142 26.51 -2.31 16.86
CA SER A 142 27.67 -2.13 17.73
C SER A 142 28.99 -1.99 16.94
N LYS A 143 29.11 -2.69 15.78
CA LYS A 143 30.28 -2.52 14.91
C LYS A 143 30.29 -1.16 14.23
N ALA A 144 29.12 -0.69 13.72
CA ALA A 144 28.98 0.61 13.11
C ALA A 144 29.30 1.73 14.12
N GLU A 145 28.70 1.67 15.31
CA GLU A 145 28.92 2.63 16.38
C GLU A 145 30.38 2.65 16.85
N ARG A 146 31.03 1.50 16.92
CA ARG A 146 32.46 1.41 17.27
C ARG A 146 33.35 2.07 16.23
N LEU A 147 32.97 2.00 14.94
CA LEU A 147 33.67 2.77 13.88
C LEU A 147 33.40 4.26 13.98
N LEU A 148 32.15 4.66 14.19
CA LEU A 148 31.77 6.05 14.35
C LEU A 148 32.37 6.68 15.62
N ALA A 149 32.56 5.90 16.67
CA ALA A 149 33.20 6.36 17.91
C ALA A 149 34.62 6.89 17.69
N TRP A 150 35.34 6.44 16.64
CA TRP A 150 36.64 6.97 16.27
C TRP A 150 36.60 8.40 15.73
N ASN A 151 35.41 8.88 15.35
CA ASN A 151 35.23 10.23 14.80
C ASN A 151 35.65 11.32 15.80
N MET A 152 35.21 11.18 17.06
CA MET A 152 35.54 12.15 18.11
C MET A 152 37.05 12.18 18.49
N PRO A 153 37.70 11.03 18.76
CA PRO A 153 39.16 11.01 19.00
C PRO A 153 39.99 11.57 17.84
N LEU A 154 39.65 11.21 16.60
CA LEU A 154 40.33 11.72 15.40
C LEU A 154 40.20 13.24 15.29
N MET A 155 38.99 13.76 15.46
CA MET A 155 38.71 15.18 15.45
C MET A 155 39.49 15.90 16.56
N GLN A 156 39.43 15.37 17.80
CA GLN A 156 40.09 15.95 18.95
C GLN A 156 41.61 15.95 18.82
N PHE A 157 42.18 14.89 18.25
CA PHE A 157 43.59 14.81 17.91
C PHE A 157 43.99 15.90 16.91
N CYS A 158 43.22 16.08 15.82
CA CYS A 158 43.46 17.12 14.82
C CYS A 158 43.33 18.53 15.42
N VAL A 159 42.33 18.78 16.27
CA VAL A 159 42.11 20.06 16.97
C VAL A 159 43.32 20.39 17.86
N TYR A 160 43.68 19.46 18.76
CA TYR A 160 44.79 19.74 19.70
C TYR A 160 46.14 19.83 18.98
N THR A 161 46.40 19.01 17.97
CA THR A 161 47.61 19.11 17.16
C THR A 161 47.68 20.47 16.46
N CYS A 162 46.58 20.93 15.88
CA CYS A 162 46.47 22.24 15.24
C CYS A 162 46.72 23.35 16.25
N MET A 163 46.09 23.32 17.43
CA MET A 163 46.28 24.32 18.49
C MET A 163 47.69 24.34 19.00
N LEU A 164 48.32 23.19 19.24
CA LEU A 164 49.71 23.10 19.70
C LEU A 164 50.68 23.69 18.67
N LEU A 165 50.54 23.34 17.39
CA LEU A 165 51.38 23.85 16.32
C LEU A 165 51.21 25.36 16.14
N ILE A 166 49.98 25.86 16.11
CA ILE A 166 49.71 27.31 15.99
C ILE A 166 50.25 28.07 17.21
N SER A 167 50.02 27.55 18.41
CA SER A 167 50.51 28.20 19.63
C SER A 167 52.03 28.19 19.70
N TRP A 168 52.70 27.07 19.39
CA TRP A 168 54.15 26.95 19.40
C TRP A 168 54.84 27.87 18.38
N PHE A 169 54.45 27.74 17.10
CA PHE A 169 55.06 28.56 16.05
C PHE A 169 54.65 30.03 16.15
N GLY A 170 53.38 30.29 16.55
CA GLY A 170 52.85 31.62 16.75
C GLY A 170 53.57 32.36 17.91
N ALA A 171 53.70 31.70 19.05
CA ALA A 171 54.47 32.28 20.18
C ALA A 171 55.92 32.59 19.80
N ARG A 172 56.54 31.66 19.07
CA ARG A 172 57.91 31.88 18.57
C ARG A 172 58.04 33.13 17.66
N LEU A 173 57.02 33.26 16.72
CA LEU A 173 56.97 34.43 15.84
C LEU A 173 56.76 35.75 16.62
N ILE A 174 55.85 35.74 17.61
CA ILE A 174 55.56 36.91 18.46
C ILE A 174 56.80 37.34 19.21
N VAL A 175 57.56 36.41 19.83
CA VAL A 175 58.80 36.72 20.57
C VAL A 175 59.89 37.26 19.66
N LEU A 176 60.09 36.67 18.47
CA LEU A 176 61.06 37.09 17.49
C LEU A 176 60.76 38.46 16.88
N SER A 177 59.47 38.80 16.68
CA SER A 177 59.03 40.05 16.08
C SER A 177 58.82 41.20 17.09
N GLY A 178 58.85 40.90 18.38
CA GLY A 178 58.56 41.91 19.42
C GLY A 178 57.04 42.33 19.37
N ASN A 179 56.17 41.47 18.92
CA ASN A 179 54.71 41.73 18.74
C ASN A 179 54.37 42.72 17.61
N ASP A 180 55.28 42.87 16.61
CA ASP A 180 55.10 43.73 15.46
C ASP A 180 54.30 42.94 14.34
N PRO A 181 53.18 43.46 13.85
CA PRO A 181 52.36 42.80 12.82
C PRO A 181 53.05 42.82 11.44
N VAL A 182 53.97 43.68 11.17
CA VAL A 182 54.63 43.83 9.88
C VAL A 182 55.80 42.83 9.72
N VAL A 183 56.56 42.60 10.80
CA VAL A 183 57.76 41.74 10.81
C VAL A 183 57.39 40.29 11.21
N GLY A 184 56.33 40.11 11.95
CA GLY A 184 55.94 38.79 12.46
C GLY A 184 54.43 38.63 12.72
N MET A 185 54.07 38.48 13.98
CA MET A 185 52.66 38.24 14.38
C MET A 185 52.39 38.88 15.75
N THR A 186 51.16 39.38 15.94
CA THR A 186 50.63 39.87 17.21
C THR A 186 49.91 38.82 18.00
N THR A 187 49.76 39.04 19.31
CA THR A 187 48.96 38.15 20.18
C THR A 187 47.49 38.08 19.73
N GLY A 188 46.93 39.21 19.24
CA GLY A 188 45.56 39.23 18.70
C GLY A 188 45.38 38.38 17.44
N GLN A 189 46.39 38.40 16.55
CA GLN A 189 46.42 37.54 15.35
C GLN A 189 46.49 36.04 15.73
N LEU A 190 47.27 35.69 16.76
CA LEU A 190 47.35 34.33 17.28
C LEU A 190 45.96 33.84 17.77
N MET A 191 45.27 34.67 18.56
CA MET A 191 43.91 34.32 19.04
C MET A 191 42.91 34.18 17.90
N SER A 192 43.03 35.01 16.86
CA SER A 192 42.21 34.89 15.65
C SER A 192 42.45 33.55 14.93
N LEU A 193 43.73 33.16 14.77
CA LEU A 193 44.08 31.87 14.14
C LEU A 193 43.56 30.67 14.93
N ILE A 194 43.60 30.71 16.26
CA ILE A 194 43.01 29.66 17.12
C ILE A 194 41.50 29.58 16.91
N THR A 195 40.81 30.73 16.82
CA THR A 195 39.37 30.79 16.56
C THR A 195 39.04 30.22 15.18
N TYR A 196 39.83 30.57 14.15
CA TYR A 196 39.63 30.02 12.79
C TYR A 196 39.90 28.51 12.75
N ALA A 197 40.89 28.02 13.52
CA ALA A 197 41.15 26.59 13.65
C ALA A 197 39.90 25.83 14.12
N MET A 198 39.27 26.29 15.20
CA MET A 198 38.05 25.71 15.73
C MET A 198 36.91 25.74 14.69
N GLN A 199 36.76 26.86 14.00
CA GLN A 199 35.71 27.05 13.00
C GLN A 199 35.87 26.12 11.77
N ILE A 200 37.12 25.97 11.28
CA ILE A 200 37.48 25.06 10.17
C ILE A 200 37.14 23.63 10.53
N LEU A 201 37.58 23.17 11.71
CA LEU A 201 37.39 21.79 12.14
C LEU A 201 35.92 21.46 12.43
N MET A 202 35.15 22.39 13.04
CA MET A 202 33.70 22.28 13.23
C MET A 202 32.97 22.22 11.90
N SER A 203 33.34 23.05 10.93
CA SER A 203 32.71 23.02 9.59
C SER A 203 32.95 21.70 8.87
N LEU A 204 34.12 21.09 9.02
CA LEU A 204 34.45 19.81 8.44
C LEU A 204 33.63 18.67 9.06
N MET A 205 33.44 18.71 10.38
CA MET A 205 32.56 17.77 11.08
C MET A 205 31.09 17.88 10.62
N MET A 206 30.59 19.11 10.46
CA MET A 206 29.24 19.33 9.94
C MET A 206 29.08 18.80 8.52
N LEU A 207 30.05 18.98 7.65
CA LEU A 207 30.07 18.44 6.29
C LEU A 207 30.01 16.92 6.28
N SER A 208 30.74 16.25 7.18
CA SER A 208 30.71 14.80 7.34
C SER A 208 29.31 14.32 7.73
N MET A 209 28.64 14.99 8.67
CA MET A 209 27.30 14.66 9.11
C MET A 209 26.25 14.82 8.00
N ILE A 210 26.36 15.89 7.20
CA ILE A 210 25.47 16.13 6.05
C ILE A 210 25.60 15.02 5.02
N PHE A 211 26.82 14.57 4.74
CA PHE A 211 27.05 13.51 3.76
C PHE A 211 26.30 12.22 4.12
N VAL A 212 26.28 11.83 5.40
CA VAL A 212 25.49 10.68 5.90
C VAL A 212 24.01 10.90 5.67
N MET A 213 23.50 12.09 6.02
CA MET A 213 22.06 12.40 5.86
C MET A 213 21.64 12.38 4.40
N ILE A 214 22.46 12.86 3.48
CA ILE A 214 22.18 12.83 2.04
C ILE A 214 22.06 11.37 1.55
N ILE A 215 22.96 10.47 2.00
CA ILE A 215 22.92 9.06 1.61
C ILE A 215 21.64 8.38 2.09
N ILE A 216 21.26 8.59 3.35
CA ILE A 216 20.03 8.01 3.93
C ILE A 216 18.80 8.56 3.19
N SER A 217 18.76 9.86 2.96
CA SER A 217 17.66 10.53 2.27
C SER A 217 17.52 10.09 0.81
N ARG A 218 18.63 9.82 0.12
CA ARG A 218 18.60 9.34 -1.26
C ARG A 218 17.83 8.03 -1.40
N ALA A 219 18.05 7.05 -0.52
CA ALA A 219 17.33 5.79 -0.53
C ALA A 219 15.82 5.97 -0.27
N SER A 220 15.46 6.88 0.66
CA SER A 220 14.06 7.23 0.91
C SER A 220 13.43 7.95 -0.28
N MET A 221 14.17 8.85 -0.94
CA MET A 221 13.71 9.57 -2.13
C MET A 221 13.46 8.63 -3.31
N GLU A 222 14.38 7.71 -3.59
CA GLU A 222 14.22 6.69 -4.64
C GLU A 222 12.96 5.86 -4.42
N ARG A 223 12.65 5.45 -3.18
CA ARG A 223 11.42 4.71 -2.85
C ARG A 223 10.14 5.54 -3.01
N ILE A 224 10.18 6.83 -2.70
CA ILE A 224 9.05 7.73 -2.91
C ILE A 224 8.82 7.94 -4.41
N THR A 225 9.88 8.22 -5.16
CA THR A 225 9.84 8.45 -6.61
C THR A 225 9.30 7.21 -7.35
N GLU A 226 9.68 6.01 -6.92
CA GLU A 226 9.16 4.75 -7.48
C GLU A 226 7.62 4.65 -7.41
N ILE A 227 6.98 5.21 -6.36
CA ILE A 227 5.51 5.25 -6.29
C ILE A 227 4.93 6.40 -7.11
N LEU A 228 5.59 7.57 -7.09
CA LEU A 228 5.09 8.75 -7.80
C LEU A 228 5.19 8.62 -9.31
N ASP A 229 6.23 7.93 -9.79
CA ASP A 229 6.47 7.69 -11.22
C ASP A 229 5.71 6.45 -11.74
N GLU A 230 4.98 5.73 -10.86
CA GLU A 230 4.17 4.60 -11.30
C GLU A 230 2.98 5.09 -12.10
N GLU A 231 2.96 4.81 -13.38
CA GLU A 231 1.86 5.12 -14.27
C GLU A 231 0.82 4.00 -14.29
N SER A 232 -0.46 4.38 -14.42
CA SER A 232 -1.55 3.42 -14.59
C SER A 232 -1.51 2.80 -15.97
N ASP A 233 -1.54 1.47 -16.04
CA ASP A 233 -1.70 0.75 -17.31
C ASP A 233 -3.13 0.88 -17.85
N ILE A 234 -4.11 1.23 -16.97
CA ILE A 234 -5.52 1.36 -17.33
C ILE A 234 -5.82 2.85 -17.49
N THR A 235 -5.92 3.29 -18.72
CA THR A 235 -6.20 4.68 -19.08
C THR A 235 -7.40 4.76 -20.02
N ASN A 236 -8.03 5.92 -20.06
CA ASN A 236 -9.07 6.23 -21.06
C ASN A 236 -8.44 6.32 -22.45
N GLY A 237 -9.20 5.86 -23.47
CA GLY A 237 -8.88 6.11 -24.86
C GLY A 237 -9.00 7.60 -25.21
N GLU A 238 -8.69 7.96 -26.48
CA GLU A 238 -8.73 9.36 -26.93
C GLU A 238 -10.15 9.98 -26.90
N ASN A 239 -11.19 9.17 -27.18
CA ASN A 239 -12.60 9.60 -27.18
C ASN A 239 -13.47 8.59 -26.42
N PRO A 240 -13.40 8.54 -25.07
CA PRO A 240 -14.10 7.53 -24.30
C PRO A 240 -15.61 7.80 -24.26
N VAL A 241 -16.40 6.72 -24.41
CA VAL A 241 -17.86 6.78 -24.32
C VAL A 241 -18.27 6.91 -22.86
N LYS A 242 -19.10 7.90 -22.55
CA LYS A 242 -19.50 8.24 -21.17
C LYS A 242 -20.83 7.60 -20.72
N GLU A 243 -21.45 6.81 -21.56
CA GLU A 243 -22.72 6.18 -21.21
C GLU A 243 -22.72 4.70 -21.61
N VAL A 244 -23.06 3.84 -20.66
CA VAL A 244 -23.30 2.41 -20.89
C VAL A 244 -24.78 2.24 -21.26
N LYS A 245 -25.09 1.66 -22.42
CA LYS A 245 -26.46 1.56 -22.93
C LYS A 245 -27.32 0.62 -22.08
N ASP A 246 -26.85 -0.59 -21.85
CA ASP A 246 -27.55 -1.65 -21.13
C ASP A 246 -26.59 -2.55 -20.37
N GLY A 247 -27.11 -3.55 -19.65
CA GLY A 247 -26.33 -4.50 -18.85
C GLY A 247 -25.89 -5.75 -19.60
N SER A 248 -25.92 -5.78 -20.96
CA SER A 248 -25.45 -6.95 -21.71
C SER A 248 -23.93 -7.09 -21.64
N ILE A 249 -23.43 -8.34 -21.58
CA ILE A 249 -21.99 -8.65 -21.45
C ILE A 249 -21.65 -9.78 -22.40
N ILE A 250 -20.57 -9.61 -23.18
CA ILE A 250 -20.08 -10.66 -24.06
C ILE A 250 -18.57 -10.81 -23.84
N PHE A 251 -18.17 -12.02 -23.44
CA PHE A 251 -16.79 -12.47 -23.46
C PHE A 251 -16.56 -13.22 -24.77
N ASP A 252 -15.61 -12.75 -25.58
CA ASP A 252 -15.23 -13.35 -26.86
C ASP A 252 -13.77 -13.78 -26.81
N ASN A 253 -13.55 -15.09 -26.65
CA ASN A 253 -12.25 -15.74 -26.52
C ASN A 253 -11.29 -15.04 -25.51
N VAL A 254 -11.83 -14.65 -24.36
CA VAL A 254 -11.10 -13.88 -23.35
C VAL A 254 -10.15 -14.78 -22.59
N SER A 255 -8.86 -14.40 -22.60
CA SER A 255 -7.83 -14.96 -21.72
C SER A 255 -7.21 -13.87 -20.86
N PHE A 256 -6.88 -14.20 -19.61
CA PHE A 256 -6.37 -13.23 -18.65
C PHE A 256 -5.28 -13.81 -17.75
N ALA A 257 -4.23 -13.02 -17.50
CA ALA A 257 -3.21 -13.28 -16.49
C ALA A 257 -2.88 -11.99 -15.71
N TYR A 258 -2.68 -12.09 -14.40
CA TYR A 258 -2.29 -10.95 -13.56
C TYR A 258 -0.90 -10.38 -13.87
N LYS A 259 0.01 -11.22 -14.37
CA LYS A 259 1.34 -10.81 -14.81
C LYS A 259 1.46 -11.05 -16.32
N LYS A 260 2.06 -10.10 -17.05
CA LYS A 260 2.26 -10.18 -18.51
C LYS A 260 3.10 -11.40 -18.93
N ASP A 261 4.05 -11.81 -18.08
CA ASP A 261 4.99 -12.92 -18.34
C ASP A 261 4.63 -14.19 -17.53
N ALA A 262 3.35 -14.39 -17.21
CA ALA A 262 2.93 -15.57 -16.46
C ALA A 262 2.90 -16.80 -17.37
N ASP A 263 3.55 -17.89 -16.95
CA ASP A 263 3.55 -19.19 -17.66
C ASP A 263 2.13 -19.82 -17.73
N LYS A 264 1.26 -19.49 -16.78
CA LYS A 264 -0.12 -19.99 -16.72
C LYS A 264 -1.11 -18.84 -16.72
N MET A 265 -2.10 -18.90 -17.62
CA MET A 265 -3.25 -18.00 -17.64
C MET A 265 -4.15 -18.28 -16.43
N CYS A 266 -4.74 -17.23 -15.85
CA CYS A 266 -5.77 -17.35 -14.81
C CYS A 266 -7.14 -17.66 -15.40
N LEU A 267 -7.41 -17.12 -16.60
CA LEU A 267 -8.57 -17.41 -17.43
C LEU A 267 -8.09 -17.76 -18.84
N SER A 268 -8.68 -18.79 -19.45
CA SER A 268 -8.31 -19.28 -20.77
C SER A 268 -9.56 -19.47 -21.64
N ASP A 269 -9.56 -18.80 -22.80
CA ASP A 269 -10.53 -18.96 -23.89
C ASP A 269 -12.02 -18.88 -23.45
N ILE A 270 -12.30 -17.91 -22.58
CA ILE A 270 -13.66 -17.67 -22.06
C ILE A 270 -14.53 -17.08 -23.16
N SER A 271 -15.60 -17.78 -23.51
CA SER A 271 -16.62 -17.34 -24.48
C SER A 271 -18.01 -17.54 -23.91
N VAL A 272 -18.69 -16.45 -23.55
CA VAL A 272 -20.05 -16.48 -23.01
C VAL A 272 -20.75 -15.15 -23.26
N SER A 273 -22.06 -15.20 -23.51
CA SER A 273 -22.93 -14.03 -23.67
C SER A 273 -23.99 -14.01 -22.57
N ILE A 274 -24.17 -12.83 -21.97
CA ILE A 274 -25.16 -12.53 -20.92
C ILE A 274 -26.02 -11.39 -21.44
N LYS A 275 -27.36 -11.58 -21.41
CA LYS A 275 -28.32 -10.57 -21.84
C LYS A 275 -28.55 -9.54 -20.74
N SER A 276 -28.97 -8.33 -21.14
CA SER A 276 -29.40 -7.32 -20.17
C SER A 276 -30.58 -7.80 -19.33
N GLY A 277 -30.54 -7.59 -18.02
CA GLY A 277 -31.55 -8.04 -17.06
C GLY A 277 -31.43 -9.51 -16.64
N GLU A 278 -30.58 -10.32 -17.31
CA GLU A 278 -30.39 -11.74 -17.02
C GLU A 278 -29.74 -11.95 -15.64
N THR A 279 -30.22 -12.94 -14.91
CA THR A 279 -29.58 -13.38 -13.66
C THR A 279 -28.69 -14.57 -13.94
N VAL A 280 -27.38 -14.41 -13.72
CA VAL A 280 -26.37 -15.42 -14.03
C VAL A 280 -25.70 -15.91 -12.75
N GLY A 281 -25.75 -17.21 -12.51
CA GLY A 281 -25.00 -17.88 -11.46
C GLY A 281 -23.62 -18.31 -11.95
N ILE A 282 -22.57 -18.15 -11.13
CA ILE A 282 -21.24 -18.68 -11.41
C ILE A 282 -20.83 -19.62 -10.28
N ILE A 283 -20.46 -20.84 -10.62
CA ILE A 283 -20.02 -21.86 -9.67
C ILE A 283 -18.74 -22.53 -10.16
N GLY A 284 -17.98 -23.12 -9.26
CA GLY A 284 -16.73 -23.83 -9.56
C GLY A 284 -15.85 -23.94 -8.33
N GLY A 285 -14.80 -24.73 -8.41
CA GLY A 285 -13.85 -24.95 -7.34
C GLY A 285 -13.10 -23.68 -6.89
N THR A 286 -12.44 -23.75 -5.74
CA THR A 286 -11.54 -22.68 -5.29
C THR A 286 -10.38 -22.56 -6.29
N GLY A 287 -10.09 -21.32 -6.74
CA GLY A 287 -9.03 -21.09 -7.73
C GLY A 287 -9.46 -21.24 -9.20
N SER A 288 -10.75 -21.56 -9.50
CA SER A 288 -11.24 -21.69 -10.88
C SER A 288 -11.38 -20.39 -11.66
N GLY A 289 -11.00 -19.23 -11.10
CA GLY A 289 -10.99 -17.96 -11.82
C GLY A 289 -12.28 -17.12 -11.72
N LYS A 290 -13.29 -17.50 -10.93
CA LYS A 290 -14.58 -16.80 -10.81
C LYS A 290 -14.47 -15.30 -10.49
N THR A 291 -13.76 -14.97 -9.42
CA THR A 291 -13.53 -13.57 -9.03
C THR A 291 -12.72 -12.81 -10.08
N SER A 292 -11.76 -13.47 -10.74
CA SER A 292 -10.98 -12.87 -11.83
C SER A 292 -11.87 -12.52 -13.01
N LEU A 293 -12.81 -13.41 -13.38
CA LEU A 293 -13.75 -13.19 -14.47
C LEU A 293 -14.60 -11.93 -14.24
N VAL A 294 -15.21 -11.81 -13.06
CA VAL A 294 -16.10 -10.68 -12.76
C VAL A 294 -15.35 -9.36 -12.59
N ASN A 295 -14.09 -9.39 -12.16
CA ASN A 295 -13.26 -8.20 -12.03
C ASN A 295 -12.86 -7.56 -13.38
N LEU A 296 -12.97 -8.30 -14.49
CA LEU A 296 -12.76 -7.75 -15.83
C LEU A 296 -13.93 -6.85 -16.27
N ILE A 297 -15.15 -7.10 -15.80
CA ILE A 297 -16.36 -6.35 -16.21
C ILE A 297 -16.28 -4.86 -15.86
N PRO A 298 -15.96 -4.45 -14.61
CA PRO A 298 -15.73 -3.04 -14.28
C PRO A 298 -14.33 -2.53 -14.72
N ARG A 299 -13.63 -3.30 -15.54
CA ARG A 299 -12.28 -2.98 -16.02
C ARG A 299 -11.33 -2.65 -14.86
N LEU A 300 -11.30 -3.52 -13.81
CA LEU A 300 -10.25 -3.46 -12.78
C LEU A 300 -8.93 -3.99 -13.32
N TYR A 301 -9.00 -4.85 -14.35
CA TYR A 301 -7.89 -5.37 -15.14
C TYR A 301 -8.31 -5.41 -16.62
N ASP A 302 -7.35 -5.23 -17.51
CA ASP A 302 -7.57 -5.42 -18.95
C ASP A 302 -7.36 -6.89 -19.34
N VAL A 303 -8.12 -7.37 -20.30
CA VAL A 303 -7.96 -8.72 -20.88
C VAL A 303 -6.60 -8.85 -21.55
N THR A 304 -5.96 -10.02 -21.41
CA THR A 304 -4.66 -10.31 -22.06
C THR A 304 -4.86 -10.67 -23.53
N LYS A 305 -5.92 -11.44 -23.84
CA LYS A 305 -6.33 -11.81 -25.20
C LYS A 305 -7.85 -11.80 -25.30
N GLY A 306 -8.36 -11.70 -26.53
CA GLY A 306 -9.80 -11.67 -26.78
C GLY A 306 -10.41 -10.30 -26.56
N LYS A 307 -11.75 -10.25 -26.48
CA LYS A 307 -12.53 -9.02 -26.35
C LYS A 307 -13.63 -9.19 -25.32
N LEU A 308 -13.79 -8.17 -24.46
CA LEU A 308 -14.89 -8.06 -23.52
C LEU A 308 -15.73 -6.84 -23.87
N THR A 309 -17.04 -7.06 -24.10
CA THR A 309 -17.97 -5.98 -24.39
C THR A 309 -19.06 -5.88 -23.31
N VAL A 310 -19.44 -4.66 -23.00
CA VAL A 310 -20.54 -4.31 -22.10
C VAL A 310 -21.45 -3.34 -22.83
N GLY A 311 -22.76 -3.56 -22.83
CA GLY A 311 -23.69 -2.68 -23.57
C GLY A 311 -23.39 -2.58 -25.07
N GLY A 312 -22.77 -3.63 -25.65
CA GLY A 312 -22.40 -3.70 -27.07
C GLY A 312 -21.09 -3.00 -27.47
N LEU A 313 -20.35 -2.38 -26.53
CA LEU A 313 -19.05 -1.74 -26.79
C LEU A 313 -17.95 -2.41 -25.97
N ASP A 314 -16.72 -2.37 -26.48
CA ASP A 314 -15.54 -2.85 -25.75
C ASP A 314 -15.38 -2.05 -24.44
N VAL A 315 -15.05 -2.74 -23.36
CA VAL A 315 -14.80 -2.09 -22.06
C VAL A 315 -13.66 -1.07 -22.12
N LYS A 316 -12.77 -1.18 -23.09
CA LYS A 316 -11.65 -0.25 -23.34
C LYS A 316 -12.08 1.06 -23.96
N ASP A 317 -13.23 1.07 -24.66
CA ASP A 317 -13.75 2.25 -25.37
C ASP A 317 -14.57 3.17 -24.45
N TYR A 318 -14.90 2.70 -23.23
CA TYR A 318 -15.61 3.48 -22.24
C TYR A 318 -14.69 4.41 -21.44
N ASP A 319 -15.26 5.53 -21.00
CA ASP A 319 -14.74 6.24 -19.83
C ASP A 319 -14.80 5.32 -18.60
N ILE A 320 -13.66 5.22 -17.91
CA ILE A 320 -13.50 4.29 -16.78
C ILE A 320 -14.49 4.60 -15.65
N GLU A 321 -14.76 5.89 -15.38
CA GLU A 321 -15.75 6.30 -14.38
C GLU A 321 -17.16 5.87 -14.81
N ALA A 322 -17.55 6.19 -16.03
CA ALA A 322 -18.87 5.87 -16.55
C ALA A 322 -19.15 4.35 -16.58
N LEU A 323 -18.16 3.55 -16.98
CA LEU A 323 -18.26 2.09 -16.91
C LEU A 323 -18.42 1.61 -15.46
N ARG A 324 -17.55 2.08 -14.55
CA ARG A 324 -17.58 1.70 -13.14
C ARG A 324 -18.85 2.19 -12.45
N ASP A 325 -19.39 3.32 -12.82
CA ASP A 325 -20.66 3.82 -12.29
C ASP A 325 -21.86 2.97 -12.71
N SER A 326 -21.78 2.32 -13.86
CA SER A 326 -22.79 1.40 -14.34
C SER A 326 -22.68 -0.01 -13.75
N VAL A 327 -21.57 -0.33 -13.08
CA VAL A 327 -21.31 -1.65 -12.47
C VAL A 327 -21.14 -1.51 -10.97
N ALA A 328 -21.95 -2.20 -10.19
CA ALA A 328 -21.77 -2.31 -8.74
C ALA A 328 -21.22 -3.70 -8.37
N VAL A 329 -20.23 -3.73 -7.50
CA VAL A 329 -19.60 -4.98 -7.04
C VAL A 329 -19.70 -5.08 -5.52
N VAL A 330 -20.26 -6.18 -5.03
CA VAL A 330 -20.21 -6.56 -3.62
C VAL A 330 -19.17 -7.66 -3.48
N LEU A 331 -18.06 -7.33 -2.84
CA LEU A 331 -16.89 -8.20 -2.73
C LEU A 331 -17.11 -9.31 -1.68
N GLN A 332 -16.38 -10.41 -1.81
CA GLN A 332 -16.35 -11.49 -0.83
C GLN A 332 -15.93 -10.99 0.57
N LYS A 333 -14.91 -10.14 0.64
CA LYS A 333 -14.52 -9.46 1.89
C LYS A 333 -15.23 -8.11 1.96
N ASN A 334 -16.35 -8.09 2.67
CA ASN A 334 -17.13 -6.88 2.87
C ASN A 334 -16.42 -5.90 3.79
N VAL A 335 -16.18 -4.67 3.32
CA VAL A 335 -15.52 -3.61 4.07
C VAL A 335 -16.48 -2.44 4.27
N LEU A 336 -16.63 -2.03 5.54
CA LEU A 336 -17.27 -0.79 5.92
C LEU A 336 -16.20 0.17 6.45
N PHE A 337 -16.38 1.46 6.15
CA PHE A 337 -15.50 2.52 6.62
C PHE A 337 -15.97 3.05 7.98
N SER A 338 -15.08 3.65 8.73
CA SER A 338 -15.46 4.39 9.95
C SER A 338 -16.33 5.57 9.59
N GLY A 339 -17.47 5.69 10.28
CA GLY A 339 -18.50 6.70 10.00
C GLY A 339 -19.90 6.16 10.30
N THR A 340 -20.94 6.92 10.03
CA THR A 340 -22.32 6.47 10.23
C THR A 340 -22.74 5.44 9.18
N ILE A 341 -23.84 4.70 9.43
CA ILE A 341 -24.43 3.82 8.43
C ILE A 341 -24.82 4.62 7.18
N LYS A 342 -25.41 5.81 7.33
CA LYS A 342 -25.76 6.70 6.21
C LYS A 342 -24.54 7.08 5.36
N GLU A 343 -23.45 7.48 5.99
CA GLU A 343 -22.20 7.81 5.30
C GLU A 343 -21.67 6.61 4.53
N ASN A 344 -21.68 5.42 5.11
CA ASN A 344 -21.29 4.21 4.43
C ASN A 344 -22.16 3.87 3.22
N LEU A 345 -23.47 4.10 3.29
CA LEU A 345 -24.39 3.87 2.17
C LEU A 345 -24.24 4.90 1.07
N ARG A 346 -23.98 6.18 1.42
CA ARG A 346 -23.75 7.26 0.46
C ARG A 346 -22.50 7.10 -0.40
N TRP A 347 -21.64 6.15 -0.10
CA TRP A 347 -20.59 5.74 -1.05
C TRP A 347 -21.16 5.18 -2.36
N GLY A 348 -22.40 4.66 -2.35
CA GLY A 348 -23.11 4.24 -3.56
C GLY A 348 -23.67 5.42 -4.36
N ASN A 349 -24.15 6.45 -3.66
CA ASN A 349 -24.63 7.71 -4.24
C ASN A 349 -24.56 8.80 -3.16
N GLU A 350 -23.68 9.78 -3.36
CA GLU A 350 -23.42 10.86 -2.40
C GLU A 350 -24.67 11.74 -2.18
N ASN A 351 -25.48 11.92 -3.22
CA ASN A 351 -26.68 12.77 -3.22
C ASN A 351 -27.97 12.03 -2.84
N ALA A 352 -27.87 10.76 -2.39
CA ALA A 352 -29.02 9.97 -2.03
C ALA A 352 -29.81 10.58 -0.87
N THR A 353 -31.14 10.64 -1.02
CA THR A 353 -32.04 11.04 0.05
C THR A 353 -32.15 10.00 1.14
N ASP A 354 -32.60 10.40 2.33
CA ASP A 354 -32.79 9.46 3.43
C ASP A 354 -33.86 8.40 3.10
N GLU A 355 -34.86 8.75 2.29
CA GLU A 355 -35.89 7.82 1.80
C GLU A 355 -35.30 6.74 0.86
N GLU A 356 -34.43 7.14 -0.06
CA GLU A 356 -33.73 6.19 -0.93
C GLU A 356 -32.85 5.24 -0.13
N ILE A 357 -32.14 5.76 0.89
CA ILE A 357 -31.31 4.96 1.80
C ILE A 357 -32.16 3.91 2.52
N VAL A 358 -33.31 4.31 3.09
CA VAL A 358 -34.21 3.37 3.77
C VAL A 358 -34.75 2.33 2.79
N ASN A 359 -35.12 2.74 1.58
CA ASN A 359 -35.66 1.83 0.57
C ASN A 359 -34.63 0.74 0.18
N VAL A 360 -33.40 1.10 -0.17
CA VAL A 360 -32.37 0.11 -0.51
C VAL A 360 -32.02 -0.79 0.68
N CYS A 361 -32.10 -0.28 1.91
CA CYS A 361 -31.93 -1.10 3.11
C CYS A 361 -33.05 -2.10 3.31
N LYS A 362 -34.30 -1.77 2.95
CA LYS A 362 -35.40 -2.73 2.94
C LYS A 362 -35.18 -3.83 1.89
N LEU A 363 -34.77 -3.46 0.67
CA LEU A 363 -34.44 -4.42 -0.39
C LEU A 363 -33.31 -5.37 0.02
N ALA A 364 -32.26 -4.85 0.66
CA ALA A 364 -31.14 -5.64 1.17
C ALA A 364 -31.43 -6.32 2.53
N GLN A 365 -32.67 -6.26 3.03
CA GLN A 365 -33.07 -6.79 4.35
C GLN A 365 -32.22 -6.21 5.51
N ALA A 366 -31.68 -5.01 5.35
CA ALA A 366 -30.83 -4.34 6.34
C ALA A 366 -31.63 -3.47 7.32
N ASP A 367 -32.77 -2.91 6.89
CA ASP A 367 -33.63 -2.04 7.69
C ASP A 367 -34.09 -2.70 9.00
N SER A 368 -34.35 -4.00 8.95
CA SER A 368 -34.83 -4.78 10.11
C SER A 368 -33.89 -4.73 11.32
N PHE A 369 -32.58 -4.70 11.11
CA PHE A 369 -31.62 -4.59 12.21
C PHE A 369 -31.14 -3.15 12.44
N VAL A 370 -31.07 -2.32 11.39
CA VAL A 370 -30.63 -0.92 11.51
C VAL A 370 -31.61 -0.16 12.41
N SER A 371 -32.92 -0.36 12.26
CA SER A 371 -33.94 0.24 13.10
C SER A 371 -33.90 -0.19 14.57
N THR A 372 -33.24 -1.30 14.89
CA THR A 372 -33.04 -1.73 16.29
C THR A 372 -31.89 -1.03 17.00
N PHE A 373 -31.01 -0.38 16.26
CA PHE A 373 -29.91 0.37 16.87
C PHE A 373 -30.39 1.66 17.54
N PRO A 374 -29.82 2.07 18.67
CA PRO A 374 -30.26 3.26 19.43
C PRO A 374 -30.28 4.56 18.61
N LYS A 375 -29.40 4.68 17.60
CA LYS A 375 -29.30 5.83 16.68
C LYS A 375 -29.77 5.51 15.26
N GLY A 376 -30.38 4.33 15.05
CA GLY A 376 -30.85 3.90 13.71
C GLY A 376 -29.74 4.05 12.67
N TYR A 377 -30.05 4.73 11.59
CA TYR A 377 -29.12 4.98 10.47
C TYR A 377 -27.93 5.90 10.80
N ASP A 378 -28.01 6.67 11.89
CA ASP A 378 -26.90 7.51 12.38
C ASP A 378 -25.98 6.75 13.35
N THR A 379 -26.15 5.43 13.47
CA THR A 379 -25.25 4.58 14.25
C THR A 379 -23.87 4.57 13.62
N TYR A 380 -22.85 4.82 14.45
CA TYR A 380 -21.45 4.85 14.02
C TYR A 380 -20.91 3.44 13.82
N ILE A 381 -20.29 3.20 12.69
CA ILE A 381 -19.56 1.98 12.32
C ILE A 381 -18.08 2.21 12.57
N GLU A 382 -17.45 1.31 13.31
CA GLU A 382 -16.01 1.33 13.55
C GLU A 382 -15.24 0.87 12.30
N GLN A 383 -13.94 1.18 12.25
CA GLN A 383 -13.06 0.82 11.15
C GLN A 383 -13.15 -0.68 10.81
N GLY A 384 -13.47 -0.98 9.54
CA GLY A 384 -13.67 -2.35 9.07
C GLY A 384 -14.97 -2.99 9.55
N GLY A 385 -15.88 -2.23 10.21
CA GLY A 385 -17.17 -2.74 10.70
C GLY A 385 -17.05 -3.77 11.81
N THR A 386 -16.13 -3.56 12.76
CA THR A 386 -15.87 -4.51 13.87
C THR A 386 -17.03 -4.62 14.85
N ASN A 387 -17.89 -3.60 14.90
CA ASN A 387 -19.06 -3.52 15.77
C ASN A 387 -20.37 -4.03 15.13
N VAL A 388 -20.32 -4.64 13.95
CA VAL A 388 -21.46 -5.27 13.28
C VAL A 388 -21.14 -6.71 12.88
N SER A 389 -22.14 -7.59 12.85
CA SER A 389 -21.96 -8.98 12.45
C SER A 389 -21.64 -9.13 10.96
N GLY A 390 -21.07 -10.27 10.57
CA GLY A 390 -20.74 -10.56 9.15
C GLY A 390 -21.95 -10.42 8.23
N GLY A 391 -23.10 -10.98 8.59
CA GLY A 391 -24.34 -10.88 7.81
C GLY A 391 -24.93 -9.46 7.78
N GLN A 392 -24.81 -8.68 8.86
CA GLN A 392 -25.18 -7.26 8.88
C GLN A 392 -24.30 -6.46 7.92
N LYS A 393 -23.00 -6.69 7.98
CA LYS A 393 -22.02 -6.06 7.08
C LYS A 393 -22.30 -6.35 5.62
N GLN A 394 -22.59 -7.60 5.28
CA GLN A 394 -22.95 -8.00 3.90
C GLN A 394 -24.20 -7.27 3.42
N ARG A 395 -25.28 -7.25 4.22
CA ARG A 395 -26.51 -6.55 3.86
C ARG A 395 -26.33 -5.06 3.66
N LEU A 396 -25.51 -4.39 4.48
CA LEU A 396 -25.15 -2.98 4.27
C LEU A 396 -24.34 -2.78 2.99
N CYS A 397 -23.41 -3.67 2.65
CA CYS A 397 -22.66 -3.59 1.39
C CYS A 397 -23.57 -3.84 0.16
N ILE A 398 -24.57 -4.73 0.26
CA ILE A 398 -25.60 -4.91 -0.78
C ILE A 398 -26.43 -3.63 -0.92
N ALA A 399 -26.92 -3.05 0.18
CA ALA A 399 -27.68 -1.79 0.15
C ALA A 399 -26.88 -0.65 -0.49
N ARG A 400 -25.58 -0.54 -0.16
CA ARG A 400 -24.69 0.42 -0.78
C ARG A 400 -24.55 0.23 -2.30
N ALA A 401 -24.46 -1.02 -2.76
CA ALA A 401 -24.39 -1.36 -4.18
C ALA A 401 -25.69 -1.02 -4.92
N LEU A 402 -26.84 -1.28 -4.30
CA LEU A 402 -28.17 -0.96 -4.86
C LEU A 402 -28.41 0.55 -4.97
N LEU A 403 -27.90 1.33 -4.01
CA LEU A 403 -28.05 2.80 -4.01
C LEU A 403 -27.41 3.46 -5.22
N LYS A 404 -26.43 2.80 -5.83
CA LYS A 404 -25.79 3.21 -7.07
C LYS A 404 -26.71 3.10 -8.31
N LYS A 405 -27.80 2.34 -8.22
CA LYS A 405 -28.73 2.03 -9.33
C LYS A 405 -28.00 1.49 -10.58
N PRO A 406 -27.18 0.43 -10.41
CA PRO A 406 -26.28 -0.05 -11.46
C PRO A 406 -27.05 -0.76 -12.58
N LYS A 407 -26.50 -0.80 -13.80
CA LYS A 407 -26.95 -1.68 -14.89
C LYS A 407 -26.50 -3.12 -14.73
N ILE A 408 -25.38 -3.33 -14.03
CA ILE A 408 -24.81 -4.65 -13.72
C ILE A 408 -24.49 -4.69 -12.23
N LEU A 409 -25.07 -5.68 -11.52
CA LEU A 409 -24.80 -5.95 -10.11
C LEU A 409 -24.03 -7.27 -9.99
N ILE A 410 -22.84 -7.22 -9.44
CA ILE A 410 -21.97 -8.38 -9.19
C ILE A 410 -21.97 -8.67 -7.70
N LEU A 411 -22.27 -9.90 -7.33
CA LEU A 411 -22.29 -10.42 -5.98
C LEU A 411 -21.27 -11.54 -5.85
N ASP A 412 -20.06 -11.23 -5.36
CA ASP A 412 -19.01 -12.22 -5.19
C ASP A 412 -19.08 -12.84 -3.79
N ASP A 413 -19.70 -14.02 -3.70
CA ASP A 413 -19.94 -14.79 -2.45
C ASP A 413 -20.51 -13.92 -1.31
N SER A 414 -21.29 -12.92 -1.70
CA SER A 414 -21.71 -11.82 -0.81
C SER A 414 -22.92 -12.17 0.06
N THR A 415 -23.44 -13.40 -0.01
CA THR A 415 -24.55 -13.89 0.82
C THR A 415 -24.15 -15.07 1.71
N SER A 416 -22.88 -15.47 1.71
CA SER A 416 -22.39 -16.64 2.46
C SER A 416 -22.55 -16.53 3.98
N ALA A 417 -22.48 -15.32 4.54
CA ALA A 417 -22.71 -15.06 5.97
C ALA A 417 -24.16 -14.66 6.30
N VAL A 418 -25.05 -14.63 5.31
CA VAL A 418 -26.49 -14.39 5.48
C VAL A 418 -27.21 -15.73 5.60
N ASP A 419 -28.21 -15.80 6.45
CA ASP A 419 -29.05 -17.00 6.56
C ASP A 419 -29.86 -17.23 5.28
N THR A 420 -30.22 -18.50 5.01
CA THR A 420 -30.89 -18.93 3.78
C THR A 420 -32.22 -18.21 3.55
N LYS A 421 -32.97 -17.91 4.62
CA LYS A 421 -34.27 -17.22 4.53
C LYS A 421 -34.10 -15.78 4.08
N THR A 422 -33.16 -15.08 4.69
CA THR A 422 -32.85 -13.69 4.32
C THR A 422 -32.24 -13.59 2.92
N ASP A 423 -31.37 -14.52 2.51
CA ASP A 423 -30.85 -14.61 1.14
C ASP A 423 -31.95 -14.80 0.10
N ALA A 424 -32.95 -15.68 0.37
CA ALA A 424 -34.09 -15.85 -0.50
C ALA A 424 -34.97 -14.59 -0.63
N LEU A 425 -35.15 -13.82 0.46
CA LEU A 425 -35.86 -12.55 0.44
C LEU A 425 -35.14 -11.48 -0.37
N ILE A 426 -33.81 -11.39 -0.24
CA ILE A 426 -32.98 -10.47 -1.02
C ILE A 426 -33.10 -10.80 -2.52
N ARG A 427 -32.99 -12.06 -2.90
CA ARG A 427 -33.12 -12.47 -4.30
C ARG A 427 -34.52 -12.21 -4.87
N LYS A 428 -35.56 -12.43 -4.06
CA LYS A 428 -36.92 -12.09 -4.45
C LYS A 428 -37.07 -10.58 -4.70
N ALA A 429 -36.55 -9.76 -3.79
CA ALA A 429 -36.53 -8.31 -3.97
C ALA A 429 -35.77 -7.89 -5.25
N PHE A 430 -34.65 -8.53 -5.58
CA PHE A 430 -33.95 -8.27 -6.83
C PHE A 430 -34.75 -8.60 -8.08
N ALA A 431 -35.54 -9.68 -8.07
CA ALA A 431 -36.37 -10.04 -9.20
C ALA A 431 -37.53 -9.06 -9.40
N GLU A 432 -38.11 -8.55 -8.31
CA GLU A 432 -39.31 -7.70 -8.33
C GLU A 432 -38.96 -6.21 -8.55
N GLU A 433 -37.86 -5.70 -7.90
CA GLU A 433 -37.57 -4.27 -7.82
C GLU A 433 -36.50 -3.80 -8.79
N ILE A 434 -35.62 -4.69 -9.25
CA ILE A 434 -34.54 -4.35 -10.21
C ILE A 434 -34.48 -5.35 -11.39
N PRO A 435 -35.61 -5.61 -12.10
CA PRO A 435 -35.65 -6.62 -13.17
C PRO A 435 -34.68 -6.29 -14.32
N ASP A 436 -34.51 -5.02 -14.66
CA ASP A 436 -33.69 -4.59 -15.78
C ASP A 436 -32.16 -4.62 -15.48
N THR A 437 -31.77 -4.77 -14.22
CA THR A 437 -30.37 -4.87 -13.82
C THR A 437 -29.87 -6.30 -14.09
N THR A 438 -28.76 -6.45 -14.79
CA THR A 438 -28.07 -7.73 -14.96
C THR A 438 -27.40 -8.14 -13.65
N LYS A 439 -27.69 -9.35 -13.16
CA LYS A 439 -27.20 -9.84 -11.88
C LYS A 439 -26.22 -10.99 -12.10
N ILE A 440 -25.00 -10.87 -11.58
CA ILE A 440 -23.99 -11.93 -11.61
C ILE A 440 -23.72 -12.36 -10.17
N ILE A 441 -24.05 -13.61 -9.87
CA ILE A 441 -23.97 -14.17 -8.52
C ILE A 441 -22.91 -15.28 -8.51
N ILE A 442 -21.76 -15.01 -7.91
CA ILE A 442 -20.80 -16.06 -7.57
C ILE A 442 -21.27 -16.67 -6.25
N ALA A 443 -21.58 -17.94 -6.26
CA ALA A 443 -22.11 -18.63 -5.10
C ALA A 443 -21.30 -19.89 -4.76
N GLN A 444 -21.18 -20.13 -3.46
CA GLN A 444 -20.71 -21.42 -2.93
C GLN A 444 -21.89 -22.39 -2.67
N ARG A 445 -23.11 -21.86 -2.63
CA ARG A 445 -24.34 -22.64 -2.40
C ARG A 445 -25.18 -22.66 -3.66
N ILE A 446 -25.55 -23.84 -4.13
CA ILE A 446 -26.41 -23.97 -5.32
C ILE A 446 -27.77 -23.32 -5.10
N SER A 447 -28.32 -23.39 -3.88
CA SER A 447 -29.60 -22.74 -3.54
C SER A 447 -29.60 -21.22 -3.81
N SER A 448 -28.45 -20.59 -3.92
CA SER A 448 -28.34 -19.17 -4.25
C SER A 448 -28.46 -18.89 -5.76
N ILE A 449 -28.28 -19.89 -6.61
CA ILE A 449 -28.28 -19.76 -8.08
C ILE A 449 -29.20 -20.72 -8.82
N GLU A 450 -29.94 -21.59 -8.11
CA GLU A 450 -30.84 -22.59 -8.72
C GLU A 450 -31.92 -21.97 -9.59
N ASN A 451 -32.36 -20.75 -9.27
CA ASN A 451 -33.38 -20.01 -10.02
C ASN A 451 -32.77 -18.99 -10.98
N ALA A 452 -31.45 -19.05 -11.25
CA ALA A 452 -30.79 -18.17 -12.22
C ALA A 452 -31.19 -18.59 -13.65
N ASP A 453 -31.33 -17.58 -14.53
CA ASP A 453 -31.64 -17.79 -15.95
C ASP A 453 -30.55 -18.59 -16.64
N LYS A 454 -29.31 -18.44 -16.19
CA LYS A 454 -28.12 -19.09 -16.69
C LYS A 454 -27.12 -19.40 -15.58
N ILE A 455 -26.52 -20.56 -15.60
CA ILE A 455 -25.44 -20.94 -14.68
C ILE A 455 -24.20 -21.28 -15.48
N ILE A 456 -23.07 -20.69 -15.10
CA ILE A 456 -21.74 -20.93 -15.66
C ILE A 456 -20.95 -21.79 -14.67
N VAL A 457 -20.52 -22.96 -15.10
CA VAL A 457 -19.67 -23.86 -14.35
C VAL A 457 -18.23 -23.61 -14.78
N MET A 458 -17.39 -23.14 -13.86
CA MET A 458 -15.98 -22.85 -14.13
C MET A 458 -15.06 -23.92 -13.54
N ASP A 459 -14.07 -24.33 -14.31
CA ASP A 459 -13.03 -25.26 -13.89
C ASP A 459 -11.67 -24.87 -14.49
N ASP A 460 -10.60 -24.92 -13.70
CA ASP A 460 -9.20 -24.59 -14.06
C ASP A 460 -9.03 -23.38 -15.00
N GLY A 461 -9.77 -22.29 -14.72
CA GLY A 461 -9.69 -21.05 -15.50
C GLY A 461 -10.49 -21.05 -16.81
N GLY A 462 -11.25 -22.09 -17.12
CA GLY A 462 -12.11 -22.22 -18.28
C GLY A 462 -13.59 -22.34 -17.92
N ILE A 463 -14.48 -22.22 -18.93
CA ILE A 463 -15.90 -22.57 -18.81
C ILE A 463 -16.05 -24.05 -19.14
N ASN A 464 -16.46 -24.85 -18.14
CA ASN A 464 -16.73 -26.26 -18.28
C ASN A 464 -18.13 -26.52 -18.90
N ALA A 465 -19.14 -25.80 -18.41
CA ALA A 465 -20.50 -25.89 -18.96
C ALA A 465 -21.31 -24.61 -18.70
N VAL A 466 -22.34 -24.39 -19.52
CA VAL A 466 -23.30 -23.29 -19.37
C VAL A 466 -24.68 -23.88 -19.61
N GLY A 467 -25.65 -23.59 -18.73
CA GLY A 467 -27.04 -24.07 -18.87
C GLY A 467 -27.89 -23.62 -17.69
N THR A 468 -29.13 -24.10 -17.66
CA THR A 468 -30.05 -23.96 -16.52
C THR A 468 -29.73 -24.99 -15.44
N HIS A 469 -30.27 -24.80 -14.25
CA HIS A 469 -30.14 -25.76 -13.15
C HIS A 469 -30.52 -27.20 -13.56
N GLU A 470 -31.66 -27.37 -14.22
CA GLU A 470 -32.16 -28.68 -14.64
C GLU A 470 -31.30 -29.34 -15.72
N GLU A 471 -30.80 -28.54 -16.67
CA GLU A 471 -29.89 -29.00 -17.73
C GLU A 471 -28.58 -29.48 -17.15
N LEU A 472 -27.97 -28.68 -16.28
CA LEU A 472 -26.66 -28.98 -15.69
C LEU A 472 -26.72 -30.18 -14.74
N LEU A 473 -27.80 -30.38 -14.02
CA LEU A 473 -27.99 -31.59 -13.22
C LEU A 473 -27.98 -32.86 -14.07
N LYS A 474 -28.46 -32.79 -15.31
CA LYS A 474 -28.48 -33.94 -16.21
C LYS A 474 -27.18 -34.15 -16.97
N THR A 475 -26.52 -33.07 -17.35
CA THR A 475 -25.43 -33.10 -18.33
C THR A 475 -24.03 -32.90 -17.73
N ASN A 476 -23.91 -32.23 -16.57
CA ASN A 476 -22.61 -31.84 -16.01
C ASN A 476 -22.28 -32.58 -14.71
N GLU A 477 -21.18 -33.30 -14.70
CA GLU A 477 -20.74 -34.10 -13.55
C GLU A 477 -20.29 -33.24 -12.38
N ILE A 478 -19.48 -32.18 -12.65
CA ILE A 478 -18.97 -31.25 -11.63
C ILE A 478 -20.16 -30.57 -10.91
N TYR A 479 -21.13 -30.09 -11.68
CA TYR A 479 -22.30 -29.43 -11.10
C TYR A 479 -23.13 -30.40 -10.22
N ARG A 480 -23.30 -31.63 -10.67
CA ARG A 480 -24.00 -32.69 -9.92
C ARG A 480 -23.27 -33.09 -8.65
N GLU A 481 -21.97 -33.20 -8.71
CA GLU A 481 -21.10 -33.50 -7.55
C GLU A 481 -21.23 -32.41 -6.47
N VAL A 482 -21.12 -31.15 -6.87
CA VAL A 482 -21.29 -29.99 -5.97
C VAL A 482 -22.71 -29.97 -5.37
N TYR A 483 -23.73 -30.25 -6.17
CA TYR A 483 -25.10 -30.32 -5.70
C TYR A 483 -25.31 -31.44 -4.67
N THR A 484 -24.81 -32.64 -4.95
CA THR A 484 -24.95 -33.82 -4.08
C THR A 484 -24.16 -33.61 -2.77
N CYS A 485 -22.95 -33.09 -2.85
CA CYS A 485 -22.13 -32.83 -1.67
C CYS A 485 -22.78 -31.80 -0.71
N LEU A 486 -23.46 -30.80 -1.25
CA LEU A 486 -24.19 -29.79 -0.48
C LEU A 486 -25.50 -30.30 0.11
N LEU A 487 -26.17 -31.25 -0.55
CA LEU A 487 -27.37 -31.93 0.00
C LEU A 487 -27.01 -32.74 1.26
N TYR A 488 -25.86 -33.42 1.27
CA TYR A 488 -25.40 -34.20 2.42
C TYR A 488 -24.96 -33.34 3.62
N THR A 489 -24.53 -32.10 3.39
CA THR A 489 -24.14 -31.17 4.44
C THR A 489 -25.27 -30.27 4.95
N SER A 490 -26.43 -30.32 4.30
CA SER A 490 -27.66 -29.65 4.77
C SER A 490 -28.29 -30.46 5.90
N PRO A 491 -28.65 -29.85 7.06
CA PRO A 491 -29.27 -30.60 8.14
C PRO A 491 -30.57 -31.24 7.64
N SER A 492 -30.66 -32.55 7.84
CA SER A 492 -31.83 -33.36 7.46
C SER A 492 -33.13 -32.76 8.06
N PRO A 493 -34.26 -32.83 7.39
CA PRO A 493 -35.56 -32.46 7.98
C PRO A 493 -35.84 -33.13 9.33
N ARG A 494 -35.16 -34.26 9.62
CA ARG A 494 -35.28 -34.99 10.90
C ARG A 494 -34.55 -34.27 12.05
N ASP A 495 -33.53 -33.43 11.78
CA ASP A 495 -32.81 -32.69 12.81
C ASP A 495 -33.52 -31.41 13.25
N ARG A 496 -34.61 -31.01 12.54
CA ARG A 496 -35.46 -29.85 12.88
C ARG A 496 -36.56 -30.17 13.88
N SER A 497 -36.71 -31.41 14.27
CA SER A 497 -37.78 -31.86 15.19
C SER A 497 -37.28 -32.03 16.65
N VAL A 498 -36.05 -31.70 16.98
CA VAL A 498 -35.44 -31.89 18.30
C VAL A 498 -34.76 -30.58 18.78
N SER A 499 -35.46 -29.48 18.66
CA SER A 499 -35.08 -28.25 19.38
C SER A 499 -36.32 -27.45 19.75
#